data_2f1fde5d4e2503649d2e1864fb079f42
#
_entry.id   2f1fde5d4e2503649d2e1864fb079f42
#
_cell.length_a   1.000
_cell.length_b   1.000
_cell.length_c   1.000
_cell.angle_alpha   90.00
_cell.angle_beta   90.00
_cell.angle_gamma   90.00
#
_symmetry.space_group_name_H-M   'P 1'
#
loop_
_entity.id
_entity.type
_entity.pdbx_description
1 polymer ?
#
loop_
_entity_poly.entity_id
_entity_poly.type
_entity_poly.pdbx_seq_one_letter_code
_entity_poly.pdbx_strand_id
1 'polypeptide(L)'
;MGPKPQYRVVQVITESYYGITIRSLCRVVDGCETFGKNIRQRRGILKSPAVSLEFNSTAKPRKENHVNPIIDLVADLGEGFGAYTIGDDSELLEIVSSANIACGFHAGDPDIMAATVGECVRRGVGIGAHPGFPDLRGFGRRDMGLSAGEVQNDVVYQVGALNGFAAFHGTKVTHLAPHGRLGNLVAVRADYARAVAEAAARVDNELVVVAQEGELAVAARAAGLDVAIVGIVDRAYQEDGTLVPRSQPGAVLHDPADIVERTLRMVVDGKIRCANGADMDIDVDTVLLHGDNPGAVGLARLIRSELISAGVRIAPLAEVMDARKKAA
;
A
#
# COMPACT_ATOMS: atom_id res chain seq x y z
N MET A 1 26.00 44.35 0.08
CA MET A 1 24.63 43.80 0.11
C MET A 1 23.96 44.20 -1.19
N GLY A 2 23.83 43.28 -2.13
CA GLY A 2 23.16 43.49 -3.41
C GLY A 2 21.63 43.35 -3.26
N PRO A 3 20.84 43.98 -4.12
CA PRO A 3 19.40 43.96 -4.02
C PRO A 3 18.85 42.53 -4.29
N LYS A 4 17.87 42.14 -3.47
CA LYS A 4 17.16 40.85 -3.64
C LYS A 4 16.31 40.90 -4.92
N PRO A 5 16.26 39.81 -5.72
CA PRO A 5 15.44 39.80 -6.91
C PRO A 5 13.94 39.86 -6.52
N GLN A 6 13.22 40.74 -7.18
CA GLN A 6 11.74 40.79 -7.09
C GLN A 6 11.14 39.84 -8.08
N TYR A 7 10.24 38.98 -7.63
CA TYR A 7 9.51 38.02 -8.45
C TYR A 7 8.10 38.54 -8.73
N ARG A 8 7.69 38.52 -9.99
CA ARG A 8 6.32 38.84 -10.41
C ARG A 8 5.64 37.56 -10.86
N VAL A 9 4.46 37.25 -10.32
CA VAL A 9 3.62 36.15 -10.80
C VAL A 9 2.90 36.60 -12.06
N VAL A 10 3.12 35.92 -13.19
CA VAL A 10 2.64 36.41 -14.49
C VAL A 10 1.44 35.63 -14.99
N GLN A 11 1.25 34.37 -14.62
CA GLN A 11 0.08 33.63 -15.07
C GLN A 11 -0.17 32.35 -14.26
N VAL A 12 -1.43 32.06 -13.94
CA VAL A 12 -1.88 30.75 -13.43
C VAL A 12 -2.59 30.08 -14.60
N ILE A 13 -2.02 29.00 -15.11
CA ILE A 13 -2.66 28.15 -16.12
C ILE A 13 -3.40 27.05 -15.37
N THR A 14 -4.71 26.97 -15.59
CA THR A 14 -5.55 25.91 -15.03
C THR A 14 -5.98 25.00 -16.18
N GLU A 15 -5.47 23.79 -16.20
CA GLU A 15 -5.93 22.76 -17.14
C GLU A 15 -6.62 21.64 -16.36
N SER A 16 -7.79 21.21 -16.85
CA SER A 16 -8.55 20.10 -16.27
C SER A 16 -8.55 18.93 -17.25
N TYR A 17 -7.94 17.84 -16.83
CA TYR A 17 -8.04 16.56 -17.51
C TYR A 17 -8.59 15.51 -16.54
N TYR A 18 -9.63 14.79 -16.92
CA TYR A 18 -10.26 13.71 -16.14
C TYR A 18 -10.68 14.10 -14.71
N GLY A 19 -11.19 15.33 -14.52
CA GLY A 19 -11.68 15.77 -13.22
C GLY A 19 -10.59 16.22 -12.23
N ILE A 20 -9.33 16.26 -12.62
CA ILE A 20 -8.21 16.77 -11.83
C ILE A 20 -7.85 18.16 -12.31
N THR A 21 -7.91 19.13 -11.41
CA THR A 21 -7.50 20.51 -11.68
C THR A 21 -6.07 20.71 -11.21
N ILE A 22 -5.13 20.86 -12.14
CA ILE A 22 -3.72 21.15 -11.84
C ILE A 22 -3.52 22.66 -11.90
N ARG A 23 -3.07 23.27 -10.81
CA ARG A 23 -2.65 24.67 -10.74
C ARG A 23 -1.14 24.76 -10.83
N SER A 24 -0.61 25.20 -11.95
CA SER A 24 0.82 25.44 -12.12
C SER A 24 1.15 26.89 -11.88
N LEU A 25 2.08 27.18 -10.96
CA LEU A 25 2.61 28.51 -10.71
C LEU A 25 3.93 28.67 -11.51
N CYS A 26 3.92 29.52 -12.55
CA CYS A 26 5.18 29.90 -13.22
C CYS A 26 5.77 31.14 -12.56
N ARG A 27 7.02 31.05 -12.08
CA ARG A 27 7.82 32.20 -11.68
C ARG A 27 8.76 32.57 -12.81
N VAL A 28 8.69 33.81 -13.26
CA VAL A 28 9.63 34.34 -14.25
C VAL A 28 10.60 35.26 -13.53
N VAL A 29 11.89 35.07 -13.79
CA VAL A 29 12.96 35.97 -13.33
C VAL A 29 13.12 37.05 -14.41
N ASP A 30 13.00 38.33 -14.07
CA ASP A 30 13.24 39.44 -14.99
C ASP A 30 14.69 39.45 -15.46
N GLY A 31 14.91 39.31 -16.76
CA GLY A 31 16.24 39.44 -17.37
C GLY A 31 16.48 38.62 -18.62
N CYS A 32 15.50 38.44 -19.50
CA CYS A 32 15.80 38.01 -20.88
C CYS A 32 14.85 38.68 -21.87
N GLU A 33 15.34 39.71 -22.53
CA GLU A 33 14.67 40.34 -23.67
C GLU A 33 14.96 39.58 -24.95
N THR A 34 13.91 39.58 -25.79
CA THR A 34 13.87 39.35 -27.24
C THR A 34 13.96 37.91 -27.76
N PHE A 35 12.91 37.44 -28.38
CA PHE A 35 12.80 37.38 -29.84
C PHE A 35 11.38 36.98 -30.30
N GLY A 36 10.91 37.76 -31.24
CA GLY A 36 9.58 37.66 -31.80
C GLY A 36 9.40 36.64 -32.94
N LYS A 37 8.14 36.33 -33.12
CA LYS A 37 7.45 35.89 -34.34
C LYS A 37 8.03 34.80 -35.24
N ASN A 38 7.42 33.61 -35.18
CA ASN A 38 6.79 32.97 -36.35
C ASN A 38 6.28 31.57 -35.96
N ILE A 39 4.97 31.42 -35.83
CA ILE A 39 4.32 30.12 -35.69
C ILE A 39 3.92 29.66 -37.11
N ARG A 40 4.62 28.64 -37.64
CA ARG A 40 4.11 27.77 -38.70
C ARG A 40 3.84 26.40 -38.13
N GLN A 41 2.62 25.95 -38.22
CA GLN A 41 2.18 24.61 -37.89
C GLN A 41 3.01 23.56 -38.60
N ARG A 42 3.66 22.63 -37.85
CA ARG A 42 3.97 21.28 -38.27
C ARG A 42 3.63 20.32 -37.15
N ARG A 43 2.86 19.28 -37.49
CA ARG A 43 2.58 18.13 -36.64
C ARG A 43 3.90 17.52 -36.19
N GLY A 44 4.13 17.46 -34.89
CA GLY A 44 5.28 16.83 -34.27
C GLY A 44 4.95 16.50 -32.82
N ILE A 45 5.19 15.30 -32.46
CA ILE A 45 5.02 14.64 -31.17
C ILE A 45 5.45 15.58 -30.02
N LEU A 46 4.49 16.03 -29.21
CA LEU A 46 4.76 16.79 -28.00
C LEU A 46 5.40 15.85 -26.97
N LYS A 47 6.67 16.01 -26.72
CA LYS A 47 7.33 15.51 -25.51
C LYS A 47 6.79 16.33 -24.33
N SER A 48 6.12 15.69 -23.40
CA SER A 48 5.69 16.28 -22.14
C SER A 48 6.91 16.81 -21.38
N PRO A 49 6.92 18.06 -20.90
CA PRO A 49 7.98 18.51 -20.00
C PRO A 49 7.88 17.77 -18.68
N ALA A 50 9.00 17.20 -18.23
CA ALA A 50 9.12 16.65 -16.89
C ALA A 50 8.87 17.79 -15.87
N VAL A 51 7.81 17.66 -15.09
CA VAL A 51 7.54 18.55 -13.94
C VAL A 51 8.41 18.06 -12.80
N SER A 52 9.49 18.77 -12.52
CA SER A 52 10.28 18.55 -11.31
C SER A 52 9.60 19.28 -10.16
N LEU A 53 8.95 18.57 -9.27
CA LEU A 53 8.49 19.09 -7.98
C LEU A 53 9.70 19.12 -7.05
N GLU A 54 10.29 20.30 -6.81
CA GLU A 54 11.30 20.45 -5.77
C GLU A 54 10.59 20.51 -4.41
N PHE A 55 10.59 19.40 -3.70
CA PHE A 55 10.24 19.36 -2.28
C PHE A 55 11.44 19.85 -1.45
N ASN A 56 11.31 21.00 -0.84
CA ASN A 56 12.25 21.46 0.19
C ASN A 56 11.99 20.66 1.49
N SER A 57 12.50 19.44 1.56
CA SER A 57 12.51 18.66 2.80
C SER A 57 13.51 19.29 3.78
N THR A 58 13.00 19.84 4.86
CA THR A 58 13.82 20.24 6.04
C THR A 58 14.02 19.09 7.03
N ALA A 59 13.86 17.85 6.61
CA ALA A 59 14.08 16.68 7.44
C ALA A 59 15.56 16.59 7.85
N LYS A 60 15.81 16.55 9.16
CA LYS A 60 17.15 16.26 9.68
C LYS A 60 17.53 14.84 9.31
N PRO A 61 18.76 14.60 8.80
CA PRO A 61 19.18 13.25 8.47
C PRO A 61 19.19 12.36 9.73
N ARG A 62 18.63 11.16 9.61
CA ARG A 62 18.81 10.06 10.57
C ARG A 62 20.32 9.84 10.76
N LYS A 63 20.75 9.51 11.98
CA LYS A 63 22.14 9.17 12.31
C LYS A 63 22.70 8.17 11.29
N GLU A 64 23.92 8.47 10.84
CA GLU A 64 24.69 7.76 9.84
C GLU A 64 24.85 6.26 10.13
N ASN A 65 23.98 5.46 9.56
CA ASN A 65 24.30 4.13 9.05
C ASN A 65 23.51 4.03 7.75
N HIS A 66 24.14 4.34 6.62
CA HIS A 66 23.54 4.35 5.29
C HIS A 66 23.27 2.93 4.78
N VAL A 67 22.31 2.24 5.37
CA VAL A 67 21.58 1.21 4.64
C VAL A 67 20.36 1.92 4.07
N ASN A 68 20.25 2.02 2.75
CA ASN A 68 19.05 2.55 2.11
C ASN A 68 17.84 1.80 2.68
N PRO A 69 16.80 2.50 3.19
CA PRO A 69 15.64 1.84 3.73
C PRO A 69 15.04 0.90 2.68
N ILE A 70 14.66 -0.29 3.11
CA ILE A 70 13.97 -1.27 2.27
C ILE A 70 12.54 -1.39 2.74
N ILE A 71 11.60 -1.45 1.80
CA ILE A 71 10.17 -1.54 2.07
C ILE A 71 9.49 -2.46 1.07
N ASP A 72 8.44 -3.13 1.48
CA ASP A 72 7.51 -3.80 0.58
C ASP A 72 6.36 -2.86 0.21
N LEU A 73 5.95 -2.89 -1.06
CA LEU A 73 4.75 -2.21 -1.57
C LEU A 73 3.75 -3.28 -1.95
N VAL A 74 2.66 -3.37 -1.20
CA VAL A 74 1.65 -4.42 -1.37
C VAL A 74 0.30 -3.84 -1.77
N ALA A 75 -0.45 -4.58 -2.56
CA ALA A 75 -1.87 -4.30 -2.83
C ALA A 75 -2.73 -5.54 -2.65
N ASP A 76 -4.01 -5.32 -2.32
CA ASP A 76 -5.03 -6.36 -2.31
C ASP A 76 -5.46 -6.63 -3.75
N LEU A 77 -5.36 -7.89 -4.20
CA LEU A 77 -5.53 -8.33 -5.57
C LEU A 77 -6.34 -9.63 -5.65
N GLY A 78 -6.77 -9.98 -6.86
CA GLY A 78 -7.61 -11.17 -7.05
C GLY A 78 -9.01 -11.01 -6.47
N GLU A 79 -9.49 -9.78 -6.29
CA GLU A 79 -10.75 -9.47 -5.63
C GLU A 79 -11.96 -9.44 -6.59
N GLY A 80 -11.80 -9.88 -7.85
CA GLY A 80 -12.92 -10.16 -8.73
C GLY A 80 -13.71 -11.39 -8.30
N PHE A 81 -14.82 -11.71 -8.97
CA PHE A 81 -15.60 -12.93 -8.76
C PHE A 81 -16.41 -13.28 -10.02
N GLY A 82 -16.17 -14.44 -10.62
CA GLY A 82 -16.80 -14.87 -11.86
C GLY A 82 -16.61 -13.86 -12.99
N ALA A 83 -17.71 -13.28 -13.45
CA ALA A 83 -17.70 -12.27 -14.51
C ALA A 83 -17.44 -10.83 -13.98
N TYR A 84 -17.36 -10.64 -12.68
CA TYR A 84 -17.20 -9.32 -12.07
C TYR A 84 -15.72 -9.02 -11.81
N THR A 85 -15.24 -7.92 -12.36
CA THR A 85 -13.87 -7.41 -12.17
C THR A 85 -13.87 -6.26 -11.16
N ILE A 86 -12.96 -6.29 -10.22
CA ILE A 86 -12.71 -5.22 -9.26
C ILE A 86 -11.24 -4.84 -9.36
N GLY A 87 -10.98 -3.54 -9.60
CA GLY A 87 -9.61 -3.05 -9.77
C GLY A 87 -8.97 -3.43 -11.10
N ASP A 88 -7.68 -3.16 -11.23
CA ASP A 88 -6.83 -3.54 -12.37
C ASP A 88 -5.61 -4.30 -11.85
N ASP A 89 -5.83 -5.58 -11.57
CA ASP A 89 -4.80 -6.46 -11.00
C ASP A 89 -3.57 -6.56 -11.91
N SER A 90 -3.81 -6.58 -13.24
CA SER A 90 -2.72 -6.72 -14.21
C SER A 90 -1.76 -5.53 -14.18
N GLU A 91 -2.30 -4.32 -14.11
CA GLU A 91 -1.51 -3.08 -14.01
C GLU A 91 -0.86 -2.93 -12.62
N LEU A 92 -1.57 -3.31 -11.54
CA LEU A 92 -1.02 -3.24 -10.19
C LEU A 92 0.15 -4.23 -10.01
N LEU A 93 0.08 -5.43 -10.57
CA LEU A 93 1.16 -6.42 -10.54
C LEU A 93 2.45 -5.97 -11.27
N GLU A 94 2.38 -4.94 -12.12
CA GLU A 94 3.58 -4.32 -12.70
C GLU A 94 4.29 -3.36 -11.73
N ILE A 95 3.60 -2.96 -10.66
CA ILE A 95 4.04 -1.86 -9.80
C ILE A 95 4.42 -2.37 -8.41
N VAL A 96 3.62 -3.27 -7.84
CA VAL A 96 3.79 -3.77 -6.47
C VAL A 96 4.92 -4.79 -6.37
N SER A 97 5.43 -4.99 -5.16
CA SER A 97 6.42 -6.03 -4.84
C SER A 97 5.80 -7.26 -4.22
N SER A 98 4.63 -7.13 -3.58
CA SER A 98 3.84 -8.24 -3.04
C SER A 98 2.35 -8.06 -3.33
N ALA A 99 1.59 -9.14 -3.26
CA ALA A 99 0.14 -9.17 -3.46
C ALA A 99 -0.53 -9.90 -2.29
N ASN A 100 -1.57 -9.29 -1.71
CA ASN A 100 -2.50 -9.97 -0.83
C ASN A 100 -3.63 -10.53 -1.70
N ILE A 101 -3.65 -11.85 -1.94
CA ILE A 101 -4.57 -12.48 -2.87
C ILE A 101 -5.83 -12.93 -2.16
N ALA A 102 -7.01 -12.49 -2.62
CA ALA A 102 -8.30 -12.91 -2.12
C ALA A 102 -8.48 -14.44 -2.25
N CYS A 103 -9.06 -15.06 -1.20
CA CYS A 103 -9.08 -16.51 -1.04
C CYS A 103 -10.49 -17.12 -1.17
N GLY A 104 -11.41 -16.48 -1.88
CA GLY A 104 -12.70 -17.04 -2.27
C GLY A 104 -13.87 -16.72 -1.34
N PHE A 105 -13.65 -16.13 -0.15
CA PHE A 105 -14.73 -15.86 0.80
C PHE A 105 -15.31 -14.46 0.67
N HIS A 106 -14.49 -13.42 0.73
CA HIS A 106 -14.96 -12.04 0.54
C HIS A 106 -14.94 -11.65 -0.94
N ALA A 107 -14.04 -12.26 -1.71
CA ALA A 107 -13.83 -12.07 -3.13
C ALA A 107 -12.89 -13.18 -3.66
N GLY A 108 -12.63 -13.20 -4.95
CA GLY A 108 -11.84 -14.23 -5.60
C GLY A 108 -12.65 -15.50 -5.86
N ASP A 109 -12.20 -16.28 -6.80
CA ASP A 109 -12.68 -17.63 -7.11
C ASP A 109 -11.51 -18.48 -7.59
N PRO A 110 -11.69 -19.79 -7.85
CA PRO A 110 -10.59 -20.66 -8.25
C PRO A 110 -9.83 -20.20 -9.50
N ASP A 111 -10.54 -19.67 -10.51
CA ASP A 111 -9.92 -19.25 -11.77
C ASP A 111 -9.12 -17.93 -11.55
N ILE A 112 -9.68 -17.00 -10.79
CA ILE A 112 -9.02 -15.74 -10.45
C ILE A 112 -7.80 -16.01 -9.57
N MET A 113 -7.90 -16.86 -8.53
CA MET A 113 -6.75 -17.25 -7.71
C MET A 113 -5.64 -17.88 -8.56
N ALA A 114 -5.97 -18.82 -9.44
CA ALA A 114 -5.00 -19.47 -10.32
C ALA A 114 -4.29 -18.45 -11.23
N ALA A 115 -5.05 -17.55 -11.86
CA ALA A 115 -4.52 -16.54 -12.75
C ALA A 115 -3.62 -15.55 -12.00
N THR A 116 -4.07 -15.04 -10.85
CA THR A 116 -3.32 -14.04 -10.05
C THR A 116 -2.02 -14.63 -9.51
N VAL A 117 -2.05 -15.87 -8.99
CA VAL A 117 -0.83 -16.57 -8.55
C VAL A 117 0.13 -16.78 -9.72
N GLY A 118 -0.35 -17.22 -10.88
CA GLY A 118 0.49 -17.39 -12.08
C GLY A 118 1.15 -16.09 -12.52
N GLU A 119 0.44 -14.98 -12.47
CA GLU A 119 0.98 -13.65 -12.77
C GLU A 119 2.02 -13.20 -11.75
N CYS A 120 1.77 -13.42 -10.45
CA CYS A 120 2.75 -13.14 -9.40
C CYS A 120 4.07 -13.88 -9.65
N VAL A 121 4.00 -15.18 -9.92
CA VAL A 121 5.19 -16.01 -10.22
C VAL A 121 5.95 -15.47 -11.44
N ARG A 122 5.23 -15.16 -12.51
CA ARG A 122 5.83 -14.66 -13.76
C ARG A 122 6.56 -13.33 -13.56
N ARG A 123 6.10 -12.50 -12.63
CA ARG A 123 6.63 -11.15 -12.36
C ARG A 123 7.56 -11.08 -11.16
N GLY A 124 7.72 -12.17 -10.40
CA GLY A 124 8.52 -12.18 -9.17
C GLY A 124 7.88 -11.38 -8.02
N VAL A 125 6.54 -11.26 -8.02
CA VAL A 125 5.76 -10.60 -6.96
C VAL A 125 5.54 -11.59 -5.82
N GLY A 126 5.74 -11.15 -4.57
CA GLY A 126 5.49 -11.95 -3.37
C GLY A 126 4.01 -12.32 -3.23
N ILE A 127 3.72 -13.55 -2.79
CA ILE A 127 2.35 -14.08 -2.69
C ILE A 127 1.95 -14.14 -1.23
N GLY A 128 0.87 -13.44 -0.87
CA GLY A 128 0.23 -13.47 0.44
C GLY A 128 -1.23 -13.91 0.37
N ALA A 129 -1.68 -14.60 1.40
CA ALA A 129 -3.07 -14.93 1.58
C ALA A 129 -3.85 -13.76 2.20
N HIS A 130 -5.01 -13.46 1.61
CA HIS A 130 -5.90 -12.38 2.07
C HIS A 130 -7.24 -12.93 2.57
N PRO A 131 -7.25 -13.70 3.69
CA PRO A 131 -8.46 -14.29 4.19
C PRO A 131 -9.42 -13.25 4.76
N GLY A 132 -10.69 -13.36 4.41
CA GLY A 132 -11.78 -12.53 4.89
C GLY A 132 -12.95 -13.34 5.43
N PHE A 133 -13.96 -12.65 5.95
CA PHE A 133 -15.23 -13.28 6.30
C PHE A 133 -15.96 -13.82 5.06
N PRO A 134 -16.78 -14.89 5.18
CA PRO A 134 -17.59 -15.43 4.09
C PRO A 134 -18.76 -14.51 3.75
N ASP A 135 -18.45 -13.32 3.28
CA ASP A 135 -19.37 -12.21 3.03
C ASP A 135 -19.15 -11.63 1.64
N LEU A 136 -19.30 -12.43 0.60
CA LEU A 136 -19.14 -12.00 -0.77
C LEU A 136 -19.97 -10.76 -1.12
N ARG A 137 -21.25 -10.72 -0.66
CA ARG A 137 -22.15 -9.59 -0.89
C ARG A 137 -21.70 -8.28 -0.21
N GLY A 138 -21.07 -8.38 0.96
CA GLY A 138 -20.57 -7.23 1.73
C GLY A 138 -19.07 -7.02 1.57
N PHE A 139 -18.45 -7.77 0.66
CA PHE A 139 -17.02 -7.69 0.39
C PHE A 139 -16.18 -7.88 1.67
N GLY A 140 -16.58 -8.82 2.55
CA GLY A 140 -15.90 -9.08 3.81
C GLY A 140 -15.88 -7.91 4.80
N ARG A 141 -16.67 -6.85 4.56
CA ARG A 141 -16.64 -5.61 5.36
C ARG A 141 -17.74 -5.56 6.43
N ARG A 142 -18.63 -6.56 6.50
CA ARG A 142 -19.66 -6.68 7.54
C ARG A 142 -19.21 -7.62 8.65
N ASP A 143 -19.67 -7.35 9.88
CA ASP A 143 -19.45 -8.26 11.00
C ASP A 143 -20.34 -9.48 10.85
N MET A 144 -19.75 -10.67 10.94
CA MET A 144 -20.46 -11.95 10.74
C MET A 144 -20.81 -12.63 12.07
N GLY A 145 -20.32 -12.10 13.20
CA GLY A 145 -20.59 -12.67 14.53
C GLY A 145 -20.08 -14.10 14.73
N LEU A 146 -19.04 -14.50 14.02
CA LEU A 146 -18.46 -15.83 14.10
C LEU A 146 -17.77 -16.08 15.44
N SER A 147 -17.72 -17.33 15.86
CA SER A 147 -16.86 -17.77 16.97
C SER A 147 -15.39 -17.79 16.54
N ALA A 148 -14.47 -17.73 17.50
CA ALA A 148 -13.02 -17.82 17.22
C ALA A 148 -12.67 -19.13 16.51
N GLY A 149 -13.34 -20.25 16.84
CA GLY A 149 -13.13 -21.54 16.17
C GLY A 149 -13.57 -21.52 14.69
N GLU A 150 -14.67 -20.86 14.36
CA GLU A 150 -15.11 -20.68 12.97
C GLU A 150 -14.11 -19.80 12.21
N VAL A 151 -13.65 -18.68 12.80
CA VAL A 151 -12.62 -17.85 12.21
C VAL A 151 -11.33 -18.64 11.94
N GLN A 152 -10.89 -19.48 12.89
CA GLN A 152 -9.73 -20.35 12.70
C GLN A 152 -9.89 -21.27 11.49
N ASN A 153 -11.03 -21.95 11.40
CA ASN A 153 -11.32 -22.88 10.29
C ASN A 153 -11.41 -22.15 8.95
N ASP A 154 -12.02 -20.97 8.92
CA ASP A 154 -12.15 -20.14 7.73
C ASP A 154 -10.77 -19.69 7.21
N VAL A 155 -9.86 -19.33 8.11
CA VAL A 155 -8.48 -18.96 7.75
C VAL A 155 -7.72 -20.18 7.21
N VAL A 156 -7.79 -21.34 7.87
CA VAL A 156 -7.15 -22.58 7.40
C VAL A 156 -7.63 -22.94 6.00
N TYR A 157 -8.95 -22.87 5.76
CA TYR A 157 -9.55 -23.18 4.45
C TYR A 157 -9.00 -22.25 3.36
N GLN A 158 -9.04 -20.94 3.61
CA GLN A 158 -8.64 -19.92 2.66
C GLN A 158 -7.13 -19.97 2.34
N VAL A 159 -6.29 -20.06 3.36
CA VAL A 159 -4.83 -20.20 3.16
C VAL A 159 -4.51 -21.52 2.46
N GLY A 160 -5.19 -22.61 2.82
CA GLY A 160 -5.04 -23.92 2.17
C GLY A 160 -5.38 -23.89 0.70
N ALA A 161 -6.47 -23.20 0.33
CA ALA A 161 -6.88 -23.04 -1.07
C ALA A 161 -5.80 -22.30 -1.88
N LEU A 162 -5.31 -21.16 -1.39
CA LEU A 162 -4.27 -20.39 -2.07
C LEU A 162 -2.94 -21.16 -2.14
N ASN A 163 -2.56 -21.89 -1.08
CA ASN A 163 -1.37 -22.74 -1.07
C ASN A 163 -1.44 -23.84 -2.15
N GLY A 164 -2.62 -24.36 -2.45
CA GLY A 164 -2.83 -25.30 -3.55
C GLY A 164 -2.42 -24.72 -4.90
N PHE A 165 -2.84 -23.48 -5.19
CA PHE A 165 -2.46 -22.78 -6.42
C PHE A 165 -0.98 -22.37 -6.42
N ALA A 166 -0.44 -21.93 -5.29
CA ALA A 166 0.98 -21.60 -5.18
C ALA A 166 1.84 -22.85 -5.47
N ALA A 167 1.53 -23.98 -4.84
CA ALA A 167 2.22 -25.25 -5.07
C ALA A 167 2.10 -25.73 -6.54
N PHE A 168 0.94 -25.56 -7.17
CA PHE A 168 0.75 -25.88 -8.59
C PHE A 168 1.70 -25.10 -9.50
N HIS A 169 2.00 -23.85 -9.13
CA HIS A 169 2.97 -22.99 -9.84
C HIS A 169 4.41 -23.10 -9.32
N GLY A 170 4.73 -24.07 -8.44
CA GLY A 170 6.08 -24.32 -7.94
C GLY A 170 6.59 -23.26 -6.97
N THR A 171 5.71 -22.56 -6.28
CA THR A 171 5.99 -21.52 -5.31
C THR A 171 5.24 -21.76 -3.99
N LYS A 172 5.32 -20.83 -3.03
CA LYS A 172 4.58 -20.88 -1.77
C LYS A 172 3.96 -19.52 -1.42
N VAL A 173 2.93 -19.55 -0.60
CA VAL A 173 2.43 -18.35 0.09
C VAL A 173 3.45 -17.94 1.13
N THR A 174 3.86 -16.68 1.17
CA THR A 174 4.91 -16.16 2.05
C THR A 174 4.38 -15.37 3.24
N HIS A 175 3.16 -14.84 3.13
CA HIS A 175 2.58 -14.01 4.19
C HIS A 175 1.04 -14.15 4.23
N LEU A 176 0.48 -13.67 5.32
CA LEU A 176 -0.96 -13.64 5.57
C LEU A 176 -1.34 -12.25 6.06
N ALA A 177 -2.30 -11.63 5.37
CA ALA A 177 -2.86 -10.32 5.70
C ALA A 177 -4.39 -10.42 5.76
N PRO A 178 -5.05 -10.37 6.93
CA PRO A 178 -6.50 -10.48 7.03
C PRO A 178 -7.24 -9.32 6.38
N HIS A 179 -8.28 -9.63 5.58
CA HIS A 179 -9.08 -8.65 4.87
C HIS A 179 -10.11 -7.93 5.73
N GLY A 180 -10.36 -6.69 5.40
CA GLY A 180 -11.58 -5.94 5.71
C GLY A 180 -12.00 -5.96 7.18
N ARG A 181 -13.23 -6.46 7.47
CA ARG A 181 -13.74 -6.50 8.84
C ARG A 181 -12.96 -7.46 9.74
N LEU A 182 -12.52 -8.59 9.20
CA LEU A 182 -11.66 -9.51 9.94
C LEU A 182 -10.37 -8.82 10.35
N GLY A 183 -9.68 -8.14 9.42
CA GLY A 183 -8.46 -7.39 9.69
C GLY A 183 -8.62 -6.35 10.81
N ASN A 184 -9.73 -5.59 10.77
CA ASN A 184 -10.02 -4.60 11.82
C ASN A 184 -10.32 -5.26 13.20
N LEU A 185 -10.98 -6.42 13.22
CA LEU A 185 -11.32 -7.10 14.46
C LEU A 185 -10.09 -7.75 15.10
N VAL A 186 -9.23 -8.40 14.34
CA VAL A 186 -8.02 -9.03 14.88
C VAL A 186 -7.02 -8.01 15.44
N ALA A 187 -7.10 -6.75 15.05
CA ALA A 187 -6.29 -5.69 15.63
C ALA A 187 -6.65 -5.39 17.10
N VAL A 188 -7.92 -5.65 17.50
CA VAL A 188 -8.46 -5.25 18.82
C VAL A 188 -9.12 -6.39 19.60
N ARG A 189 -9.32 -7.57 19.01
CA ARG A 189 -9.96 -8.74 19.64
C ARG A 189 -8.96 -9.87 19.82
N ALA A 190 -8.52 -10.10 21.04
CA ALA A 190 -7.54 -11.13 21.38
C ALA A 190 -7.97 -12.56 21.03
N ASP A 191 -9.27 -12.90 21.09
CA ASP A 191 -9.79 -14.21 20.73
C ASP A 191 -9.66 -14.49 19.21
N TYR A 192 -10.03 -13.52 18.38
CA TYR A 192 -9.87 -13.62 16.93
C TYR A 192 -8.41 -13.56 16.50
N ALA A 193 -7.62 -12.69 17.14
CA ALA A 193 -6.19 -12.59 16.90
C ALA A 193 -5.46 -13.93 17.14
N ARG A 194 -5.76 -14.60 18.27
CA ARG A 194 -5.21 -15.94 18.55
C ARG A 194 -5.68 -16.97 17.52
N ALA A 195 -6.96 -16.97 17.15
CA ALA A 195 -7.50 -17.91 16.18
C ALA A 195 -6.77 -17.79 14.82
N VAL A 196 -6.53 -16.57 14.34
CA VAL A 196 -5.80 -16.32 13.09
C VAL A 196 -4.33 -16.70 13.22
N ALA A 197 -3.66 -16.29 14.31
CA ALA A 197 -2.25 -16.59 14.53
C ALA A 197 -1.99 -18.10 14.65
N GLU A 198 -2.82 -18.83 15.41
CA GLU A 198 -2.73 -20.29 15.54
C GLU A 198 -3.02 -21.02 14.22
N ALA A 199 -3.99 -20.55 13.43
CA ALA A 199 -4.26 -21.07 12.11
C ALA A 199 -3.03 -20.92 11.20
N ALA A 200 -2.46 -19.73 11.14
CA ALA A 200 -1.27 -19.45 10.34
C ALA A 200 -0.09 -20.34 10.76
N ALA A 201 0.24 -20.41 12.06
CA ALA A 201 1.36 -21.18 12.57
C ALA A 201 1.23 -22.70 12.33
N ARG A 202 0.00 -23.22 12.32
CA ARG A 202 -0.24 -24.66 12.07
C ARG A 202 -0.29 -25.00 10.57
N VAL A 203 -0.66 -24.05 9.72
CA VAL A 203 -0.63 -24.26 8.27
C VAL A 203 0.80 -24.17 7.75
N ASP A 204 1.52 -23.14 8.15
CA ASP A 204 2.94 -22.97 7.83
C ASP A 204 3.57 -22.00 8.84
N ASN A 205 4.53 -22.48 9.62
CA ASN A 205 5.23 -21.70 10.64
C ASN A 205 6.28 -20.73 10.08
N GLU A 206 6.49 -20.71 8.77
CA GLU A 206 7.33 -19.74 8.08
C GLU A 206 6.52 -18.54 7.54
N LEU A 207 5.18 -18.57 7.65
CA LEU A 207 4.34 -17.45 7.22
C LEU A 207 4.66 -16.19 8.03
N VAL A 208 4.83 -15.09 7.32
CA VAL A 208 4.88 -13.76 7.93
C VAL A 208 3.45 -13.25 8.13
N VAL A 209 3.09 -12.87 9.34
CA VAL A 209 1.79 -12.24 9.61
C VAL A 209 1.89 -10.75 9.39
N VAL A 210 1.13 -10.22 8.43
CA VAL A 210 1.03 -8.78 8.16
C VAL A 210 -0.06 -8.19 9.04
N ALA A 211 0.30 -7.28 9.91
CA ALA A 211 -0.60 -6.70 10.91
C ALA A 211 -0.25 -5.24 11.22
N GLN A 212 -1.22 -4.49 11.73
CA GLN A 212 -0.92 -3.28 12.49
C GLN A 212 -0.41 -3.71 13.88
N GLU A 213 0.30 -2.82 14.60
CA GLU A 213 0.56 -3.07 16.03
C GLU A 213 -0.78 -3.20 16.76
N GLY A 214 -0.94 -4.31 17.49
CA GLY A 214 -2.19 -4.66 18.17
C GLY A 214 -2.26 -6.15 18.51
N GLU A 215 -3.46 -6.64 18.79
CA GLU A 215 -3.69 -8.01 19.27
C GLU A 215 -3.17 -9.09 18.30
N LEU A 216 -3.31 -8.90 16.98
CA LEU A 216 -2.81 -9.88 16.02
C LEU A 216 -1.28 -9.96 16.02
N ALA A 217 -0.59 -8.83 16.09
CA ALA A 217 0.86 -8.80 16.16
C ALA A 217 1.37 -9.48 17.43
N VAL A 218 0.72 -9.24 18.56
CA VAL A 218 1.03 -9.89 19.85
C VAL A 218 0.79 -11.39 19.76
N ALA A 219 -0.35 -11.84 19.25
CA ALA A 219 -0.69 -13.26 19.14
C ALA A 219 0.23 -14.01 18.17
N ALA A 220 0.58 -13.39 17.04
CA ALA A 220 1.48 -13.99 16.04
C ALA A 220 2.89 -14.17 16.60
N ARG A 221 3.45 -13.16 17.26
CA ARG A 221 4.76 -13.28 17.94
C ARG A 221 4.72 -14.35 19.03
N ALA A 222 3.62 -14.44 19.81
CA ALA A 222 3.44 -15.48 20.81
C ALA A 222 3.33 -16.90 20.22
N ALA A 223 2.81 -17.04 19.00
CA ALA A 223 2.74 -18.27 18.24
C ALA A 223 4.07 -18.62 17.52
N GLY A 224 5.12 -17.80 17.66
CA GLY A 224 6.43 -18.01 17.05
C GLY A 224 6.52 -17.60 15.57
N LEU A 225 5.56 -16.82 15.08
CA LEU A 225 5.57 -16.30 13.71
C LEU A 225 6.29 -14.95 13.62
N ASP A 226 6.92 -14.70 12.48
CA ASP A 226 7.37 -13.37 12.13
C ASP A 226 6.16 -12.44 11.89
N VAL A 227 6.33 -11.17 12.27
CA VAL A 227 5.31 -10.14 12.08
C VAL A 227 5.89 -9.01 11.26
N ALA A 228 5.20 -8.66 10.20
CA ALA A 228 5.47 -7.46 9.41
C ALA A 228 4.44 -6.38 9.74
N ILE A 229 4.92 -5.20 10.10
CA ILE A 229 4.05 -4.07 10.41
C ILE A 229 3.65 -3.36 9.14
N VAL A 230 2.32 -3.24 8.93
CA VAL A 230 1.75 -2.60 7.74
C VAL A 230 1.37 -1.16 7.99
N GLY A 231 1.81 -0.28 7.09
CA GLY A 231 1.31 1.08 6.96
C GLY A 231 0.24 1.16 5.88
N ILE A 232 -1.00 1.48 6.25
CA ILE A 232 -2.10 1.62 5.30
C ILE A 232 -2.15 3.07 4.83
N VAL A 233 -1.74 3.31 3.59
CA VAL A 233 -1.43 4.66 3.11
C VAL A 233 -2.66 5.55 2.89
N ASP A 234 -3.78 4.96 2.53
CA ASP A 234 -5.05 5.65 2.20
C ASP A 234 -6.05 5.71 3.36
N ARG A 235 -5.61 5.37 4.59
CA ARG A 235 -6.47 5.36 5.78
C ARG A 235 -5.96 6.32 6.87
N ALA A 236 -6.90 7.00 7.52
CA ALA A 236 -6.59 7.80 8.70
C ALA A 236 -6.40 6.92 9.94
N TYR A 237 -5.43 7.30 10.77
CA TYR A 237 -5.07 6.62 12.02
C TYR A 237 -5.53 7.42 13.24
N GLN A 238 -5.86 6.74 14.32
CA GLN A 238 -6.03 7.29 15.65
C GLN A 238 -4.68 7.28 16.39
N GLU A 239 -4.58 7.98 17.53
CA GLU A 239 -3.35 8.03 18.33
C GLU A 239 -2.94 6.68 18.94
N ASP A 240 -3.90 5.77 19.10
CA ASP A 240 -3.67 4.41 19.59
C ASP A 240 -3.19 3.43 18.50
N GLY A 241 -2.95 3.92 17.28
CA GLY A 241 -2.52 3.13 16.13
C GLY A 241 -3.65 2.42 15.39
N THR A 242 -4.89 2.49 15.86
CA THR A 242 -6.04 1.91 15.15
C THR A 242 -6.50 2.82 14.00
N LEU A 243 -7.20 2.23 13.02
CA LEU A 243 -7.77 3.01 11.92
C LEU A 243 -9.06 3.73 12.33
N VAL A 244 -9.25 4.95 11.85
CA VAL A 244 -10.54 5.64 11.96
C VAL A 244 -11.61 4.81 11.26
N PRO A 245 -12.76 4.53 11.90
CA PRO A 245 -13.84 3.76 11.30
C PRO A 245 -14.30 4.35 9.96
N ARG A 246 -14.47 3.50 8.92
CA ARG A 246 -14.84 3.97 7.56
C ARG A 246 -16.14 4.78 7.51
N SER A 247 -17.03 4.63 8.50
CA SER A 247 -18.26 5.41 8.62
C SER A 247 -18.04 6.88 9.05
N GLN A 248 -16.85 7.22 9.51
CA GLN A 248 -16.52 8.59 9.92
C GLN A 248 -15.94 9.40 8.74
N PRO A 249 -16.28 10.69 8.63
CA PRO A 249 -15.66 11.57 7.64
C PRO A 249 -14.14 11.61 7.80
N GLY A 250 -13.42 11.62 6.68
CA GLY A 250 -11.95 11.67 6.68
C GLY A 250 -11.26 10.34 7.02
N ALA A 251 -12.01 9.24 7.22
CA ALA A 251 -11.43 7.92 7.49
C ALA A 251 -10.65 7.34 6.30
N VAL A 252 -11.03 7.70 5.08
CA VAL A 252 -10.37 7.34 3.82
C VAL A 252 -9.81 8.61 3.20
N LEU A 253 -8.54 8.58 2.84
CA LEU A 253 -7.87 9.67 2.16
C LEU A 253 -8.02 9.48 0.65
N HIS A 254 -8.19 10.58 -0.08
CA HIS A 254 -8.44 10.55 -1.52
C HIS A 254 -7.47 11.44 -2.31
N ASP A 255 -6.82 12.42 -1.67
CA ASP A 255 -5.84 13.26 -2.35
C ASP A 255 -4.52 12.50 -2.55
N PRO A 256 -4.08 12.25 -3.79
CA PRO A 256 -2.83 11.51 -4.04
C PRO A 256 -1.60 12.20 -3.45
N ALA A 257 -1.56 13.53 -3.39
CA ALA A 257 -0.42 14.26 -2.85
C ALA A 257 -0.29 14.06 -1.34
N ASP A 258 -1.42 14.12 -0.62
CA ASP A 258 -1.46 13.86 0.82
C ASP A 258 -1.06 12.42 1.14
N ILE A 259 -1.53 11.45 0.32
CA ILE A 259 -1.20 10.03 0.50
C ILE A 259 0.29 9.78 0.27
N VAL A 260 0.88 10.38 -0.75
CA VAL A 260 2.31 10.24 -1.05
C VAL A 260 3.18 10.87 0.06
N GLU A 261 2.88 12.11 0.47
CA GLU A 261 3.59 12.76 1.58
C GLU A 261 3.54 11.89 2.84
N ARG A 262 2.35 11.39 3.17
CA ARG A 262 2.13 10.51 4.30
C ARG A 262 2.93 9.21 4.20
N THR A 263 2.98 8.60 3.00
CA THR A 263 3.75 7.37 2.76
C THR A 263 5.24 7.61 2.95
N LEU A 264 5.77 8.70 2.40
CA LEU A 264 7.17 9.08 2.62
C LEU A 264 7.48 9.30 4.10
N ARG A 265 6.60 9.98 4.84
CA ARG A 265 6.78 10.16 6.29
C ARG A 265 6.79 8.83 7.05
N MET A 266 5.90 7.88 6.71
CA MET A 266 5.91 6.55 7.34
C MET A 266 7.23 5.82 7.08
N VAL A 267 7.68 5.79 5.83
CA VAL A 267 8.81 4.95 5.42
C VAL A 267 10.16 5.61 5.74
N VAL A 268 10.28 6.91 5.53
CA VAL A 268 11.55 7.63 5.67
C VAL A 268 11.73 8.19 7.08
N ASP A 269 10.69 8.83 7.63
CA ASP A 269 10.77 9.50 8.93
C ASP A 269 10.32 8.59 10.09
N GLY A 270 9.68 7.46 9.81
CA GLY A 270 9.09 6.59 10.83
C GLY A 270 7.97 7.27 11.60
N LYS A 271 7.18 8.11 10.93
CA LYS A 271 6.10 8.90 11.55
C LYS A 271 4.85 8.93 10.70
N ILE A 272 3.71 8.99 11.37
CA ILE A 272 2.41 9.17 10.72
C ILE A 272 1.61 10.25 11.45
N ARG A 273 0.90 11.10 10.69
CA ARG A 273 -0.04 12.06 11.24
C ARG A 273 -1.39 11.42 11.48
N CYS A 274 -1.84 11.45 12.73
CA CYS A 274 -3.15 10.97 13.15
C CYS A 274 -4.27 11.94 12.77
N ALA A 275 -5.52 11.47 12.83
CA ALA A 275 -6.70 12.26 12.44
C ALA A 275 -6.88 13.54 13.27
N ASN A 276 -6.42 13.56 14.52
CA ASN A 276 -6.44 14.74 15.39
C ASN A 276 -5.26 15.71 15.18
N GLY A 277 -4.36 15.39 14.24
CA GLY A 277 -3.19 16.21 13.90
C GLY A 277 -1.93 15.90 14.72
N ALA A 278 -1.97 14.98 15.68
CA ALA A 278 -0.79 14.51 16.39
C ALA A 278 0.11 13.64 15.49
N ASP A 279 1.40 13.62 15.74
CA ASP A 279 2.34 12.69 15.10
C ASP A 279 2.54 11.48 16.00
N MET A 280 2.44 10.28 15.41
CA MET A 280 2.72 9.00 16.04
C MET A 280 3.95 8.37 15.38
N ASP A 281 4.80 7.72 16.18
CA ASP A 281 5.91 6.92 15.64
C ASP A 281 5.36 5.61 15.06
N ILE A 282 5.89 5.21 13.90
CA ILE A 282 5.54 3.95 13.24
C ILE A 282 6.78 3.39 12.54
N ASP A 283 7.02 2.09 12.66
CA ASP A 283 8.10 1.40 11.97
C ASP A 283 7.49 0.32 11.07
N VAL A 284 7.35 0.64 9.79
CA VAL A 284 6.65 -0.21 8.82
C VAL A 284 7.60 -1.09 8.02
N ASP A 285 7.17 -2.31 7.73
CA ASP A 285 7.84 -3.30 6.86
C ASP A 285 7.22 -3.33 5.48
N THR A 286 5.94 -3.01 5.39
CA THR A 286 5.18 -2.97 4.14
C THR A 286 4.21 -1.79 4.14
N VAL A 287 3.97 -1.21 2.98
CA VAL A 287 2.94 -0.20 2.77
C VAL A 287 1.86 -0.76 1.85
N LEU A 288 0.62 -0.71 2.35
CA LEU A 288 -0.56 -1.24 1.67
C LEU A 288 -1.37 -0.13 1.03
N LEU A 289 -1.70 -0.32 -0.24
CA LEU A 289 -2.76 0.44 -0.91
C LEU A 289 -3.90 -0.51 -1.35
N HIS A 290 -5.14 -0.04 -1.23
CA HIS A 290 -6.29 -0.84 -1.67
C HIS A 290 -6.43 -0.81 -3.20
N GLY A 291 -6.58 -2.00 -3.82
CA GLY A 291 -6.71 -2.16 -5.27
C GLY A 291 -8.12 -1.86 -5.82
N ASP A 292 -9.14 -1.84 -4.96
CA ASP A 292 -10.56 -1.66 -5.31
C ASP A 292 -10.96 -0.20 -5.63
N ASN A 293 -9.99 0.71 -5.75
CA ASN A 293 -10.19 2.12 -6.07
C ASN A 293 -9.83 2.39 -7.55
N PRO A 294 -10.67 3.08 -8.34
CA PRO A 294 -10.35 3.44 -9.74
C PRO A 294 -9.04 4.20 -9.94
N GLY A 295 -8.56 4.90 -8.91
CA GLY A 295 -7.27 5.61 -8.92
C GLY A 295 -6.06 4.79 -8.45
N ALA A 296 -6.25 3.54 -8.05
CA ALA A 296 -5.22 2.73 -7.37
C ALA A 296 -3.93 2.57 -8.19
N VAL A 297 -4.03 2.30 -9.49
CA VAL A 297 -2.87 2.15 -10.38
C VAL A 297 -2.03 3.43 -10.44
N GLY A 298 -2.68 4.58 -10.65
CA GLY A 298 -2.01 5.88 -10.70
C GLY A 298 -1.33 6.22 -9.38
N LEU A 299 -2.00 5.98 -8.27
CA LEU A 299 -1.48 6.19 -6.93
C LEU A 299 -0.30 5.26 -6.62
N ALA A 300 -0.40 3.98 -6.97
CA ALA A 300 0.69 3.00 -6.80
C ALA A 300 1.95 3.41 -7.57
N ARG A 301 1.80 3.84 -8.83
CA ARG A 301 2.92 4.33 -9.65
C ARG A 301 3.59 5.55 -9.01
N LEU A 302 2.78 6.49 -8.49
CA LEU A 302 3.27 7.69 -7.85
C LEU A 302 4.01 7.37 -6.55
N ILE A 303 3.42 6.56 -5.65
CA ILE A 303 4.06 6.10 -4.42
C ILE A 303 5.39 5.41 -4.72
N ARG A 304 5.41 4.46 -5.67
CA ARG A 304 6.63 3.76 -6.06
C ARG A 304 7.71 4.71 -6.54
N SER A 305 7.35 5.65 -7.41
CA SER A 305 8.29 6.64 -7.97
C SER A 305 8.89 7.52 -6.88
N GLU A 306 8.08 8.02 -5.97
CA GLU A 306 8.51 8.92 -4.90
C GLU A 306 9.36 8.20 -3.84
N LEU A 307 9.02 6.95 -3.49
CA LEU A 307 9.84 6.12 -2.59
C LEU A 307 11.23 5.88 -3.20
N ILE A 308 11.30 5.49 -4.48
CA ILE A 308 12.58 5.30 -5.18
C ILE A 308 13.38 6.60 -5.24
N SER A 309 12.72 7.73 -5.53
CA SER A 309 13.36 9.06 -5.56
C SER A 309 13.91 9.49 -4.20
N ALA A 310 13.28 9.04 -3.11
CA ALA A 310 13.74 9.22 -1.75
C ALA A 310 14.86 8.25 -1.33
N GLY A 311 15.35 7.40 -2.25
CA GLY A 311 16.41 6.42 -1.98
C GLY A 311 15.94 5.15 -1.29
N VAL A 312 14.62 4.87 -1.26
CA VAL A 312 14.06 3.66 -0.69
C VAL A 312 14.12 2.53 -1.71
N ARG A 313 14.59 1.35 -1.30
CA ARG A 313 14.57 0.15 -2.12
C ARG A 313 13.25 -0.59 -1.93
N ILE A 314 12.54 -0.87 -2.99
CA ILE A 314 11.29 -1.64 -2.96
C ILE A 314 11.60 -3.10 -3.29
N ALA A 315 11.14 -4.02 -2.45
CA ALA A 315 11.36 -5.46 -2.60
C ALA A 315 10.18 -6.26 -2.02
N PRO A 316 10.00 -7.53 -2.42
CA PRO A 316 8.99 -8.41 -1.84
C PRO A 316 9.15 -8.54 -0.32
N LEU A 317 8.03 -8.71 0.40
CA LEU A 317 8.00 -8.73 1.87
C LEU A 317 9.00 -9.73 2.47
N ALA A 318 9.14 -10.91 1.89
CA ALA A 318 10.10 -11.91 2.37
C ALA A 318 11.54 -11.36 2.40
N GLU A 319 11.94 -10.61 1.37
CA GLU A 319 13.27 -9.99 1.30
C GLU A 319 13.44 -8.86 2.31
N VAL A 320 12.37 -8.08 2.57
CA VAL A 320 12.36 -7.04 3.61
C VAL A 320 12.58 -7.65 4.98
N MET A 321 11.84 -8.73 5.29
CA MET A 321 11.97 -9.44 6.58
C MET A 321 13.35 -10.05 6.76
N ASP A 322 13.94 -10.64 5.72
CA ASP A 322 15.31 -11.17 5.75
C ASP A 322 16.35 -10.07 5.98
N ALA A 323 16.16 -8.90 5.38
CA ALA A 323 17.04 -7.76 5.58
C ALA A 323 16.99 -7.25 7.04
N ARG A 324 15.78 -7.19 7.63
CA ARG A 324 15.62 -6.80 9.04
C ARG A 324 16.25 -7.79 10.02
N LYS A 325 16.08 -9.09 9.79
CA LYS A 325 16.72 -10.13 10.61
C LYS A 325 18.26 -10.04 10.61
N LYS A 326 18.84 -9.65 9.47
CA LYS A 326 20.29 -9.46 9.35
C LYS A 326 20.80 -8.18 10.02
N ALA A 327 19.94 -7.19 10.22
CA ALA A 327 20.27 -5.90 10.82
C ALA A 327 20.05 -5.87 12.36
N ALA A 328 19.28 -6.83 12.91
CA ALA A 328 19.01 -6.99 14.34
C ALA A 328 20.09 -7.80 15.04
#